data_eebce038cd37e40b3978aa325e3ba3c4
#
_entry.id   eebce038cd37e40b3978aa325e3ba3c4
#
_cell.length_a   1.000
_cell.length_b   1.000
_cell.length_c   1.000
_cell.angle_alpha   90.00
_cell.angle_beta   90.00
_cell.angle_gamma   90.00
#
_symmetry.space_group_name_H-M   'P 1'
#
loop_
_entity.id
_entity.type
_entity.pdbx_description
1 polymer ?
#
loop_
_entity_poly.entity_id
_entity_poly.type
_entity_poly.pdbx_seq_one_letter_code
_entity_poly.pdbx_strand_id
1 'polypeptide(L)'
;NFYLRERNKVLSTTGVVVGMHAKTGQLLFMVSVPSYENNRMAQFIPGDYYEQLSIDAAKPLVNKAISSELPPGSVFKLVPALGVLNEDIVTPEQIINCTPTITLRNQFYETDIGYEQTYYCHDHAGHGPVDYIHGIGYSCNIYWYKTSGGYPGEVEDGGLGIWNIYEYGAALGYGKKTGIELPGEADGLLPNPTWKRLNQGENWATGDT
;
A
#
# COMPACT_ATOMS: atom_id res chain seq x y z
N ASN A 1 -2.97 -15.18 -19.93
CA ASN A 1 -3.98 -14.36 -19.25
C ASN A 1 -4.34 -14.98 -17.92
N PHE A 2 -3.93 -14.34 -16.83
CA PHE A 2 -4.30 -14.78 -15.49
C PHE A 2 -5.60 -14.07 -15.12
N TYR A 3 -6.70 -14.82 -15.02
CA TYR A 3 -7.99 -14.29 -14.59
C TYR A 3 -8.26 -14.79 -13.16
N LEU A 4 -8.50 -13.86 -12.27
CA LEU A 4 -9.12 -14.18 -10.99
C LEU A 4 -10.61 -14.42 -11.25
N ARG A 5 -11.10 -15.60 -10.94
CA ARG A 5 -12.50 -15.97 -11.10
C ARG A 5 -13.08 -16.42 -9.78
N GLU A 6 -14.17 -15.85 -9.40
CA GLU A 6 -15.03 -16.34 -8.35
C GLU A 6 -16.42 -16.64 -8.95
N ARG A 7 -16.90 -17.87 -8.78
CA ARG A 7 -18.21 -18.31 -9.29
C ARG A 7 -18.45 -17.94 -10.76
N ASN A 8 -17.48 -18.20 -11.62
CA ASN A 8 -17.52 -17.86 -13.04
C ASN A 8 -17.51 -16.35 -13.38
N LYS A 9 -17.26 -15.48 -12.40
CA LYS A 9 -17.15 -14.05 -12.61
C LYS A 9 -15.68 -13.66 -12.75
N VAL A 10 -15.33 -12.88 -13.78
CA VAL A 10 -14.00 -12.29 -13.94
C VAL A 10 -13.87 -11.15 -12.94
N LEU A 11 -12.93 -11.25 -11.97
CA LEU A 11 -12.70 -10.23 -10.95
C LEU A 11 -11.75 -9.13 -11.43
N SER A 12 -10.82 -9.46 -12.33
CA SER A 12 -9.90 -8.48 -12.91
C SER A 12 -9.50 -8.88 -14.33
N THR A 13 -9.37 -7.89 -15.19
CA THR A 13 -8.87 -8.02 -16.58
C THR A 13 -7.48 -7.43 -16.73
N THR A 14 -6.94 -6.80 -15.69
CA THR A 14 -5.64 -6.15 -15.70
C THR A 14 -4.76 -6.70 -14.59
N GLY A 15 -3.46 -6.69 -14.79
CA GLY A 15 -2.50 -7.14 -13.78
C GLY A 15 -1.06 -6.93 -14.21
N VAL A 16 -0.17 -7.03 -13.23
CA VAL A 16 1.28 -6.99 -13.45
C VAL A 16 1.96 -8.11 -12.68
N VAL A 17 3.06 -8.60 -13.23
CA VAL A 17 3.97 -9.51 -12.53
C VAL A 17 5.40 -9.05 -12.80
N VAL A 18 6.17 -8.88 -11.73
CA VAL A 18 7.57 -8.53 -11.80
C VAL A 18 8.37 -9.59 -11.04
N GLY A 19 9.39 -10.14 -11.68
CA GLY A 19 10.35 -11.03 -11.04
C GLY A 19 11.70 -10.37 -10.90
N MET A 20 12.26 -10.42 -9.69
CA MET A 20 13.54 -9.80 -9.37
C MET A 20 14.46 -10.82 -8.68
N HIS A 21 15.73 -10.77 -9.00
CA HIS A 21 16.74 -11.55 -8.31
C HIS A 21 17.03 -10.95 -6.93
N ALA A 22 16.71 -11.69 -5.86
CA ALA A 22 16.68 -11.15 -4.50
C ALA A 22 18.02 -10.61 -3.99
N LYS A 23 19.16 -11.13 -4.48
CA LYS A 23 20.49 -10.69 -4.02
C LYS A 23 21.06 -9.51 -4.83
N THR A 24 20.68 -9.38 -6.10
CA THR A 24 21.30 -8.40 -7.00
C THR A 24 20.36 -7.26 -7.39
N GLY A 25 19.03 -7.41 -7.15
CA GLY A 25 18.03 -6.46 -7.61
C GLY A 25 17.77 -6.49 -9.13
N GLN A 26 18.41 -7.40 -9.88
CA GLN A 26 18.20 -7.50 -11.32
C GLN A 26 16.79 -7.95 -11.65
N LEU A 27 16.13 -7.24 -12.57
CA LEU A 27 14.85 -7.66 -13.14
C LEU A 27 15.06 -8.88 -14.03
N LEU A 28 14.37 -9.97 -13.72
CA LEU A 28 14.37 -11.20 -14.50
C LEU A 28 13.24 -11.18 -15.55
N PHE A 29 12.10 -10.65 -15.20
CA PHE A 29 10.96 -10.45 -16.09
C PHE A 29 10.02 -9.36 -15.55
N MET A 30 9.28 -8.76 -16.47
CA MET A 30 8.24 -7.78 -16.19
C MET A 30 7.08 -8.00 -17.17
N VAL A 31 5.89 -8.23 -16.66
CA VAL A 31 4.69 -8.52 -17.45
C VAL A 31 3.57 -7.56 -17.06
N SER A 32 3.01 -6.90 -18.04
CA SER A 32 1.81 -6.04 -17.90
C SER A 32 0.68 -6.60 -18.76
N VAL A 33 -0.50 -6.77 -18.16
CA VAL A 33 -1.68 -7.36 -18.83
C VAL A 33 -2.87 -6.41 -18.74
N PRO A 34 -3.66 -6.22 -19.80
CA PRO A 34 -3.39 -6.64 -21.18
C PRO A 34 -2.19 -5.91 -21.78
N SER A 35 -1.65 -6.48 -22.82
CA SER A 35 -0.57 -5.91 -23.61
C SER A 35 -0.93 -5.96 -25.09
N TYR A 36 -0.06 -5.48 -25.93
CA TYR A 36 -0.19 -5.50 -27.37
C TYR A 36 0.69 -6.60 -27.99
N GLU A 37 0.43 -6.90 -29.26
CA GLU A 37 1.24 -7.83 -30.03
C GLU A 37 2.49 -7.14 -30.56
N ASN A 38 3.66 -7.49 -30.03
CA ASN A 38 4.95 -6.84 -30.36
C ASN A 38 5.26 -6.89 -31.85
N ASN A 39 4.97 -8.00 -32.54
CA ASN A 39 5.25 -8.13 -33.96
C ASN A 39 4.44 -7.15 -34.81
N ARG A 40 3.23 -6.81 -34.40
CA ARG A 40 2.39 -5.80 -35.09
C ARG A 40 2.85 -4.36 -34.82
N MET A 41 3.62 -4.14 -33.76
CA MET A 41 4.17 -2.83 -33.39
C MET A 41 5.60 -2.63 -33.91
N ALA A 42 6.29 -3.70 -34.36
CA ALA A 42 7.73 -3.65 -34.72
C ALA A 42 8.00 -3.05 -36.09
N GLN A 43 7.02 -2.96 -36.99
CA GLN A 43 7.17 -2.47 -38.35
C GLN A 43 6.15 -1.38 -38.66
N PHE A 44 5.28 -1.61 -39.65
CA PHE A 44 4.17 -0.73 -39.93
C PHE A 44 3.00 -1.03 -38.97
N ILE A 45 2.61 -0.03 -38.19
CA ILE A 45 1.49 -0.17 -37.25
C ILE A 45 0.20 0.15 -38.00
N PRO A 46 -0.74 -0.82 -38.15
CA PRO A 46 -2.04 -0.53 -38.73
C PRO A 46 -2.79 0.50 -37.86
N GLY A 47 -3.36 1.52 -38.52
CA GLY A 47 -4.01 2.63 -37.81
C GLY A 47 -5.20 2.18 -36.97
N ASP A 48 -6.01 1.26 -37.50
CA ASP A 48 -7.15 0.65 -36.81
C ASP A 48 -6.72 -0.14 -35.56
N TYR A 49 -5.61 -0.85 -35.63
CA TYR A 49 -5.06 -1.58 -34.46
C TYR A 49 -4.54 -0.63 -33.38
N TYR A 50 -3.80 0.43 -33.77
CA TYR A 50 -3.34 1.43 -32.82
C TYR A 50 -4.50 2.18 -32.16
N GLU A 51 -5.53 2.52 -32.92
CA GLU A 51 -6.73 3.18 -32.41
C GLU A 51 -7.43 2.29 -31.38
N GLN A 52 -7.66 1.00 -31.67
CA GLN A 52 -8.22 0.05 -30.72
C GLN A 52 -7.44 0.00 -29.39
N LEU A 53 -6.11 -0.07 -29.45
CA LEU A 53 -5.28 -0.09 -28.26
C LEU A 53 -5.34 1.23 -27.46
N SER A 54 -5.46 2.35 -28.17
CA SER A 54 -5.44 3.68 -27.58
C SER A 54 -6.71 4.01 -26.82
N ILE A 55 -7.87 3.53 -27.30
CA ILE A 55 -9.18 3.75 -26.66
C ILE A 55 -9.55 2.66 -25.64
N ASP A 56 -8.79 1.57 -25.57
CA ASP A 56 -9.05 0.47 -24.63
C ASP A 56 -8.92 0.95 -23.18
N ALA A 57 -10.01 0.83 -22.42
CA ALA A 57 -10.05 1.21 -21.00
C ALA A 57 -9.02 0.46 -20.14
N ALA A 58 -8.59 -0.74 -20.56
CA ALA A 58 -7.56 -1.51 -19.89
C ALA A 58 -6.12 -1.02 -20.16
N LYS A 59 -5.97 0.00 -21.05
CA LYS A 59 -4.71 0.69 -21.37
C LYS A 59 -3.57 -0.27 -21.71
N PRO A 60 -3.69 -1.10 -22.78
CA PRO A 60 -2.67 -2.10 -23.12
C PRO A 60 -1.32 -1.50 -23.55
N LEU A 61 -1.29 -0.24 -24.00
CA LEU A 61 -0.06 0.48 -24.37
C LEU A 61 0.76 0.95 -23.14
N VAL A 62 0.16 0.96 -21.95
CA VAL A 62 0.82 1.42 -20.72
C VAL A 62 1.53 0.25 -20.06
N ASN A 63 2.83 0.41 -19.77
CA ASN A 63 3.55 -0.52 -18.92
C ASN A 63 3.15 -0.28 -17.46
N LYS A 64 2.11 -0.98 -17.02
CA LYS A 64 1.53 -0.81 -15.69
C LYS A 64 2.49 -1.19 -14.55
N ALA A 65 3.52 -1.99 -14.84
CA ALA A 65 4.49 -2.42 -13.84
C ALA A 65 5.36 -1.27 -13.31
N ILE A 66 5.52 -0.21 -14.11
CA ILE A 66 6.33 0.96 -13.73
C ILE A 66 5.53 2.26 -13.68
N SER A 67 4.35 2.30 -14.31
CA SER A 67 3.57 3.53 -14.43
C SER A 67 2.30 3.56 -13.59
N SER A 68 1.89 2.43 -12.98
CA SER A 68 0.68 2.39 -12.16
C SER A 68 1.01 2.59 -10.70
N GLU A 69 0.39 3.59 -10.10
CA GLU A 69 0.45 3.84 -8.66
C GLU A 69 -0.76 3.19 -7.99
N LEU A 70 -0.50 2.21 -7.15
CA LEU A 70 -1.52 1.41 -6.48
C LEU A 70 -1.24 1.35 -4.97
N PRO A 71 -2.28 1.31 -4.13
CA PRO A 71 -2.10 1.08 -2.71
C PRO A 71 -1.36 -0.25 -2.48
N PRO A 72 -0.25 -0.25 -1.73
CA PRO A 72 0.59 -1.44 -1.56
C PRO A 72 -0.07 -2.54 -0.72
N GLY A 73 -1.11 -2.20 0.03
CA GLY A 73 -1.76 -3.12 0.96
C GLY A 73 -0.81 -3.60 2.07
N SER A 74 -0.99 -4.84 2.51
CA SER A 74 -0.27 -5.38 3.67
C SER A 74 1.24 -5.51 3.51
N VAL A 75 1.79 -5.42 2.30
CA VAL A 75 3.26 -5.38 2.13
C VAL A 75 3.87 -4.10 2.71
N PHE A 76 3.08 -3.03 2.80
CA PHE A 76 3.51 -1.78 3.42
C PHE A 76 3.75 -1.92 4.94
N LYS A 77 3.15 -2.92 5.60
CA LYS A 77 3.35 -3.17 7.04
C LYS A 77 4.80 -3.40 7.44
N LEU A 78 5.66 -3.77 6.48
CA LEU A 78 7.10 -3.87 6.72
C LEU A 78 7.74 -2.51 7.04
N VAL A 79 7.15 -1.41 6.58
CA VAL A 79 7.64 -0.06 6.89
C VAL A 79 7.45 0.25 8.38
N PRO A 80 6.22 0.25 8.92
CA PRO A 80 6.06 0.46 10.36
C PRO A 80 6.69 -0.65 11.19
N ALA A 81 6.80 -1.89 10.68
CA ALA A 81 7.47 -2.96 11.41
C ALA A 81 8.94 -2.63 11.73
N LEU A 82 9.68 -2.08 10.78
CA LEU A 82 11.04 -1.62 11.03
C LEU A 82 11.06 -0.46 12.03
N GLY A 83 10.16 0.50 11.85
CA GLY A 83 10.12 1.71 12.66
C GLY A 83 9.79 1.43 14.12
N VAL A 84 8.76 0.65 14.41
CA VAL A 84 8.31 0.42 15.80
C VAL A 84 9.35 -0.25 16.68
N LEU A 85 10.23 -1.09 16.10
CA LEU A 85 11.34 -1.67 16.85
C LEU A 85 12.53 -0.72 16.98
N ASN A 86 12.85 0.03 15.92
CA ASN A 86 14.01 0.92 15.92
C ASN A 86 13.79 2.15 16.78
N GLU A 87 12.55 2.59 16.95
CA GLU A 87 12.13 3.71 17.79
C GLU A 87 11.66 3.27 19.20
N ASP A 88 11.87 1.99 19.56
CA ASP A 88 11.47 1.41 20.85
C ASP A 88 9.98 1.64 21.20
N ILE A 89 9.10 1.74 20.19
CA ILE A 89 7.65 1.93 20.40
C ILE A 89 7.02 0.70 21.04
N VAL A 90 7.49 -0.49 20.64
CA VAL A 90 7.11 -1.77 21.23
C VAL A 90 8.33 -2.68 21.34
N THR A 91 8.31 -3.58 22.31
CA THR A 91 9.26 -4.70 22.34
C THR A 91 8.71 -5.88 21.52
N PRO A 92 9.57 -6.79 21.04
CA PRO A 92 9.11 -7.97 20.27
C PRO A 92 8.11 -8.85 21.03
N GLU A 93 8.20 -8.88 22.36
CA GLU A 93 7.35 -9.70 23.24
C GLU A 93 6.11 -8.95 23.74
N GLN A 94 6.00 -7.65 23.49
CA GLN A 94 4.84 -6.87 23.93
C GLN A 94 3.57 -7.36 23.25
N ILE A 95 2.58 -7.70 24.07
CA ILE A 95 1.27 -8.17 23.59
C ILE A 95 0.35 -6.98 23.37
N ILE A 96 -0.22 -6.91 22.19
CA ILE A 96 -1.27 -5.97 21.78
C ILE A 96 -2.52 -6.77 21.48
N ASN A 97 -3.66 -6.38 22.04
CA ASN A 97 -4.90 -7.12 21.82
C ASN A 97 -5.55 -6.73 20.50
N CYS A 98 -5.69 -7.69 19.60
CA CYS A 98 -6.40 -7.52 18.33
C CYS A 98 -7.88 -7.85 18.49
N THR A 99 -8.69 -6.83 18.65
CA THR A 99 -10.14 -6.91 18.56
C THR A 99 -10.60 -6.98 17.09
N PRO A 100 -11.84 -7.41 16.79
CA PRO A 100 -12.36 -7.36 15.42
C PRO A 100 -12.30 -5.98 14.78
N THR A 101 -12.51 -4.94 15.59
CA THR A 101 -12.53 -3.53 15.17
C THR A 101 -11.89 -2.63 16.21
N ILE A 102 -11.41 -1.48 15.78
CA ILE A 102 -11.15 -0.32 16.64
C ILE A 102 -11.88 0.89 16.07
N THR A 103 -12.32 1.77 16.95
CA THR A 103 -12.95 3.03 16.58
C THR A 103 -12.08 4.18 17.07
N LEU A 104 -11.66 5.04 16.14
CA LEU A 104 -10.85 6.21 16.42
C LEU A 104 -11.70 7.46 16.26
N ARG A 105 -11.56 8.39 17.20
CA ARG A 105 -12.19 9.72 17.11
C ARG A 105 -11.26 10.65 16.33
N ASN A 106 -11.86 11.45 15.47
CA ASN A 106 -11.11 12.47 14.78
C ASN A 106 -10.76 13.60 15.77
N GLN A 107 -9.48 13.85 15.96
CA GLN A 107 -8.98 14.87 16.90
C GLN A 107 -9.43 16.30 16.61
N PHE A 108 -9.90 16.60 15.39
CA PHE A 108 -10.40 17.92 15.01
C PHE A 108 -11.91 18.10 15.27
N TYR A 109 -12.61 17.02 15.63
CA TYR A 109 -14.07 17.02 15.81
C TYR A 109 -14.46 16.25 17.09
N GLU A 110 -13.70 16.46 18.18
CA GLU A 110 -13.88 15.71 19.44
C GLU A 110 -15.29 15.84 20.06
N THR A 111 -16.01 16.93 19.72
CA THR A 111 -17.36 17.22 20.26
C THR A 111 -18.49 16.77 19.35
N ASP A 112 -18.22 16.38 18.10
CA ASP A 112 -19.25 16.01 17.15
C ASP A 112 -19.45 14.49 17.12
N ILE A 113 -20.59 14.05 17.61
CA ILE A 113 -21.05 12.65 17.49
C ILE A 113 -21.22 12.35 15.99
N GLY A 114 -20.42 11.41 15.46
CA GLY A 114 -20.51 10.99 14.07
C GLY A 114 -19.20 11.11 13.27
N TYR A 115 -18.17 11.71 13.82
CA TYR A 115 -16.83 11.73 13.21
C TYR A 115 -15.91 10.63 13.76
N GLU A 116 -16.49 9.52 14.16
CA GLU A 116 -15.78 8.32 14.54
C GLU A 116 -15.54 7.45 13.31
N GLN A 117 -14.30 7.01 13.12
CA GLN A 117 -13.95 6.09 12.04
C GLN A 117 -13.63 4.72 12.62
N THR A 118 -14.32 3.69 12.13
CA THR A 118 -14.11 2.30 12.56
C THR A 118 -13.20 1.59 11.55
N TYR A 119 -12.15 0.98 12.06
CA TYR A 119 -11.19 0.17 11.31
C TYR A 119 -11.35 -1.29 11.68
N TYR A 120 -11.14 -2.16 10.70
CA TYR A 120 -11.41 -3.59 10.81
C TYR A 120 -10.13 -4.41 10.69
N CYS A 121 -10.01 -5.44 11.52
CA CYS A 121 -9.08 -6.51 11.19
C CYS A 121 -9.61 -7.32 10.01
N HIS A 122 -8.73 -7.93 9.23
CA HIS A 122 -9.16 -8.83 8.17
C HIS A 122 -9.72 -10.15 8.74
N ASP A 123 -9.30 -10.55 9.93
CA ASP A 123 -9.99 -11.58 10.71
C ASP A 123 -11.17 -10.94 11.46
N HIS A 124 -12.37 -11.29 11.08
CA HIS A 124 -13.61 -10.75 11.66
C HIS A 124 -13.87 -11.17 13.11
N ALA A 125 -13.13 -12.16 13.62
CA ALA A 125 -13.16 -12.55 15.04
C ALA A 125 -12.11 -11.77 15.86
N GLY A 126 -11.15 -11.15 15.19
CA GLY A 126 -9.91 -10.64 15.78
C GLY A 126 -8.93 -11.77 16.10
N HIS A 127 -7.64 -11.43 16.18
CA HIS A 127 -6.60 -12.42 16.48
C HIS A 127 -6.38 -12.63 18.00
N GLY A 128 -7.03 -11.82 18.86
CA GLY A 128 -6.76 -11.82 20.30
C GLY A 128 -5.38 -11.24 20.63
N PRO A 129 -4.66 -11.80 21.61
CA PRO A 129 -3.33 -11.36 21.99
C PRO A 129 -2.31 -11.60 20.88
N VAL A 130 -1.62 -10.54 20.43
CA VAL A 130 -0.67 -10.57 19.32
C VAL A 130 0.61 -9.88 19.72
N ASP A 131 1.75 -10.57 19.60
CA ASP A 131 3.08 -9.99 19.69
C ASP A 131 3.56 -9.48 18.31
N TYR A 132 4.78 -8.94 18.25
CA TYR A 132 5.35 -8.39 17.03
C TYR A 132 5.45 -9.44 15.90
N ILE A 133 5.95 -10.63 16.19
CA ILE A 133 6.14 -11.70 15.18
C ILE A 133 4.79 -12.17 14.62
N HIS A 134 3.82 -12.35 15.50
CA HIS A 134 2.46 -12.73 15.09
C HIS A 134 1.74 -11.56 14.37
N GLY A 135 2.03 -10.31 14.73
CA GLY A 135 1.55 -9.12 14.02
C GLY A 135 1.95 -9.10 12.54
N ILE A 136 3.19 -9.52 12.24
CA ILE A 136 3.67 -9.71 10.86
C ILE A 136 3.05 -10.98 10.25
N GLY A 137 3.17 -12.13 10.94
CA GLY A 137 2.78 -13.43 10.42
C GLY A 137 1.29 -13.55 10.11
N TYR A 138 0.44 -12.98 10.96
CA TYR A 138 -1.01 -12.91 10.74
C TYR A 138 -1.42 -11.72 9.87
N SER A 139 -0.49 -10.85 9.53
CA SER A 139 -0.81 -9.59 8.84
C SER A 139 -1.91 -8.79 9.57
N CYS A 140 -1.83 -8.75 10.90
CA CYS A 140 -2.87 -8.18 11.76
C CYS A 140 -3.02 -6.68 11.55
N ASN A 141 -4.19 -6.23 11.06
CA ASN A 141 -4.41 -4.80 10.82
C ASN A 141 -4.42 -4.01 12.13
N ILE A 142 -5.15 -4.50 13.15
CA ILE A 142 -5.32 -3.80 14.43
C ILE A 142 -3.98 -3.61 15.15
N TYR A 143 -3.09 -4.62 15.09
CA TYR A 143 -1.75 -4.50 15.65
C TYR A 143 -1.01 -3.29 15.04
N TRP A 144 -1.00 -3.20 13.71
CA TRP A 144 -0.29 -2.13 13.00
C TRP A 144 -0.96 -0.77 13.13
N TYR A 145 -2.29 -0.70 13.19
CA TYR A 145 -2.97 0.58 13.48
C TYR A 145 -2.60 1.12 14.87
N LYS A 146 -2.63 0.27 15.89
CA LYS A 146 -2.30 0.67 17.26
C LYS A 146 -0.84 1.06 17.43
N THR A 147 0.09 0.31 16.84
CA THR A 147 1.52 0.60 16.96
C THR A 147 1.95 1.80 16.12
N SER A 148 1.26 2.06 15.02
CA SER A 148 1.53 3.21 14.16
C SER A 148 0.98 4.52 14.70
N GLY A 149 -0.26 4.52 15.18
CA GLY A 149 -0.96 5.75 15.61
C GLY A 149 -1.03 5.95 17.14
N GLY A 150 -0.58 4.96 17.92
CA GLY A 150 -0.80 4.90 19.36
C GLY A 150 -2.18 4.37 19.73
N TYR A 151 -2.31 3.82 20.93
CA TYR A 151 -3.59 3.35 21.45
C TYR A 151 -3.58 3.33 22.98
N PRO A 152 -4.49 4.07 23.64
CA PRO A 152 -4.47 4.25 25.08
C PRO A 152 -4.43 2.93 25.85
N GLY A 153 -3.50 2.81 26.79
CA GLY A 153 -3.31 1.64 27.65
C GLY A 153 -2.55 0.46 27.03
N GLU A 154 -2.24 0.49 25.73
CA GLU A 154 -1.45 -0.55 25.06
C GLU A 154 -0.20 0.00 24.37
N VAL A 155 -0.29 1.15 23.73
CA VAL A 155 0.81 1.84 23.05
C VAL A 155 0.76 3.31 23.41
N GLU A 156 1.92 3.92 23.68
CA GLU A 156 2.00 5.33 24.03
C GLU A 156 1.38 6.24 22.97
N ASP A 157 0.96 7.44 23.39
CA ASP A 157 0.33 8.42 22.53
C ASP A 157 1.16 8.74 21.29
N GLY A 158 0.51 8.61 20.13
CA GLY A 158 1.14 8.86 18.84
C GLY A 158 1.83 7.64 18.22
N GLY A 159 2.14 6.59 18.98
CA GLY A 159 2.82 5.41 18.47
C GLY A 159 4.08 5.75 17.66
N LEU A 160 4.29 5.07 16.52
CA LEU A 160 5.39 5.40 15.60
C LEU A 160 5.22 6.80 14.98
N GLY A 161 3.99 7.18 14.69
CA GLY A 161 3.65 8.46 14.09
C GLY A 161 3.96 8.56 12.59
N ILE A 162 3.22 9.46 11.92
CA ILE A 162 3.26 9.59 10.46
C ILE A 162 4.64 10.02 9.93
N TRP A 163 5.36 10.86 10.67
CA TRP A 163 6.67 11.33 10.21
C TRP A 163 7.72 10.23 10.20
N ASN A 164 7.75 9.39 11.23
CA ASN A 164 8.63 8.22 11.25
C ASN A 164 8.22 7.21 10.16
N ILE A 165 6.92 6.94 9.97
CA ILE A 165 6.44 6.10 8.86
C ILE A 165 6.92 6.65 7.52
N TYR A 166 6.82 7.96 7.31
CA TYR A 166 7.32 8.62 6.10
C TYR A 166 8.83 8.44 5.93
N GLU A 167 9.62 8.66 6.97
CA GLU A 167 11.09 8.53 6.92
C GLU A 167 11.53 7.08 6.63
N TYR A 168 10.94 6.10 7.31
CA TYR A 168 11.23 4.68 7.04
C TYR A 168 10.78 4.26 5.64
N GLY A 169 9.62 4.72 5.19
CA GLY A 169 9.16 4.48 3.82
C GLY A 169 10.11 5.09 2.78
N ALA A 170 10.53 6.33 2.97
CA ALA A 170 11.48 7.00 2.09
C ALA A 170 12.86 6.32 2.08
N ALA A 171 13.33 5.85 3.24
CA ALA A 171 14.58 5.10 3.35
C ALA A 171 14.53 3.76 2.61
N LEU A 172 13.38 3.10 2.58
CA LEU A 172 13.13 1.88 1.80
C LEU A 172 12.89 2.14 0.31
N GLY A 173 12.84 3.40 -0.12
CA GLY A 173 12.72 3.77 -1.53
C GLY A 173 11.32 4.10 -2.02
N TYR A 174 10.30 4.12 -1.15
CA TYR A 174 8.97 4.59 -1.52
C TYR A 174 8.99 6.09 -1.87
N GLY A 175 8.12 6.50 -2.80
CA GLY A 175 7.96 7.91 -3.19
C GLY A 175 9.09 8.44 -4.09
N LYS A 176 9.86 7.57 -4.73
CA LYS A 176 10.90 7.94 -5.70
C LYS A 176 11.13 6.87 -6.75
N LYS A 177 11.66 7.27 -7.91
CA LYS A 177 12.04 6.35 -8.99
C LYS A 177 13.09 5.34 -8.55
N THR A 178 12.95 4.12 -9.05
CA THR A 178 13.90 3.04 -8.77
C THR A 178 15.19 3.16 -9.58
N GLY A 179 15.17 3.98 -10.64
CA GLY A 179 16.27 4.11 -11.59
C GLY A 179 16.22 3.12 -12.75
N ILE A 180 15.05 2.50 -12.99
CA ILE A 180 14.85 1.68 -14.18
C ILE A 180 14.96 2.56 -15.44
N GLU A 181 15.71 2.10 -16.45
CA GLU A 181 15.98 2.88 -17.68
C GLU A 181 14.81 2.89 -18.67
N LEU A 182 13.63 2.40 -18.27
CA LEU A 182 12.42 2.43 -19.09
C LEU A 182 11.69 3.76 -18.92
N PRO A 183 11.16 4.34 -20.02
CA PRO A 183 10.42 5.60 -19.94
C PRO A 183 9.06 5.40 -19.24
N GLY A 184 8.62 6.44 -18.54
CA GLY A 184 7.28 6.46 -17.93
C GLY A 184 7.21 5.80 -16.56
N GLU A 185 8.33 5.62 -15.85
CA GLU A 185 8.33 5.23 -14.46
C GLU A 185 7.68 6.33 -13.61
N ALA A 186 6.67 5.96 -12.80
CA ALA A 186 6.06 6.80 -11.80
C ALA A 186 6.92 6.80 -10.51
N ASP A 187 6.96 7.95 -9.83
CA ASP A 187 7.70 8.08 -8.57
C ASP A 187 7.01 7.35 -7.41
N GLY A 188 5.70 7.13 -7.55
CA GLY A 188 4.84 6.72 -6.46
C GLY A 188 4.54 7.86 -5.49
N LEU A 189 3.65 7.60 -4.56
CA LEU A 189 3.27 8.57 -3.54
C LEU A 189 3.51 7.99 -2.15
N LEU A 190 4.31 8.69 -1.35
CA LEU A 190 4.42 8.48 0.08
C LEU A 190 3.76 9.69 0.77
N PRO A 191 2.49 9.56 1.22
CA PRO A 191 1.74 10.70 1.74
C PRO A 191 2.26 11.13 3.11
N ASN A 192 2.11 12.44 3.41
CA ASN A 192 2.38 13.01 4.72
C ASN A 192 1.44 14.21 4.97
N PRO A 193 1.41 14.77 6.19
CA PRO A 193 0.53 15.89 6.54
C PRO A 193 0.69 17.11 5.63
N THR A 194 1.90 17.43 5.20
CA THR A 194 2.16 18.55 4.29
C THR A 194 1.56 18.29 2.92
N TRP A 195 1.76 17.09 2.39
CA TRP A 195 1.17 16.68 1.11
C TRP A 195 -0.36 16.72 1.15
N LYS A 196 -0.98 16.16 2.20
CA LYS A 196 -2.44 16.14 2.35
C LYS A 196 -3.02 17.56 2.35
N ARG A 197 -2.42 18.44 3.15
CA ARG A 197 -2.84 19.85 3.23
C ARG A 197 -2.73 20.58 1.88
N LEU A 198 -1.63 20.38 1.16
CA LEU A 198 -1.38 21.08 -0.11
C LEU A 198 -2.23 20.55 -1.26
N ASN A 199 -2.50 19.25 -1.30
CA ASN A 199 -3.17 18.60 -2.43
C ASN A 199 -4.67 18.36 -2.21
N GLN A 200 -5.11 18.20 -0.95
CA GLN A 200 -6.51 17.93 -0.61
C GLN A 200 -7.15 19.09 0.16
N GLY A 201 -6.36 20.03 0.69
CA GLY A 201 -6.87 21.12 1.52
C GLY A 201 -7.28 20.67 2.93
N GLU A 202 -6.90 19.46 3.34
CA GLU A 202 -7.32 18.85 4.60
C GLU A 202 -6.15 18.68 5.57
N ASN A 203 -6.48 18.68 6.88
CA ASN A 203 -5.51 18.32 7.91
C ASN A 203 -5.37 16.80 8.03
N TRP A 204 -4.21 16.36 8.52
CA TRP A 204 -3.97 14.97 8.85
C TRP A 204 -4.73 14.60 10.11
N ALA A 205 -5.64 13.65 10.02
CA ALA A 205 -6.44 13.18 11.14
C ALA A 205 -5.81 11.91 11.79
N THR A 206 -6.22 11.58 13.00
CA THR A 206 -5.74 10.40 13.74
C THR A 206 -5.89 9.11 12.93
N GLY A 207 -6.95 8.97 12.17
CA GLY A 207 -7.21 7.80 11.34
C GLY A 207 -6.42 7.73 10.02
N ASP A 208 -5.62 8.73 9.71
CA ASP A 208 -4.78 8.75 8.51
C ASP A 208 -3.40 8.10 8.74
N THR A 209 -3.04 7.79 10.01
CA THR A 209 -1.72 7.21 10.37
C THR A 209 -1.70 5.69 10.40
#